data_3f414b2a4e26bb2982ab4f4f7805b662
#
_entry.id   3f414b2a4e26bb2982ab4f4f7805b662
#
_cell.length_a   1.000
_cell.length_b   1.000
_cell.length_c   1.000
_cell.angle_alpha   90.00
_cell.angle_beta   90.00
_cell.angle_gamma   90.00
#
_symmetry.space_group_name_H-M   'P 1'
#
loop_
_entity.id
_entity.type
_entity.pdbx_description
1 polymer ?
#
loop_
_entity_poly.entity_id
_entity_poly.type
_entity_poly.pdbx_seq_one_letter_code
_entity_poly.pdbx_strand_id
1 'polypeptide(L)'
;MTIHGMIDLETLGTAQDTVVLSLGAVKFDPFNSEDPTHALYIKPDVDEQTATHNRTVDDDTLRWWNNQPESIRDEALSEDDRISCSEFIKQLNRWCVGVDILWCQGPLFDYAILEHFYRDME
;
A
#
# COMPACT_ATOMS: atom_id res chain seq x y z
N MET A 1 -7.70 24.36 8.84
CA MET A 1 -8.47 23.10 8.68
C MET A 1 -7.55 21.90 8.72
N THR A 2 -7.88 20.92 9.52
CA THR A 2 -7.09 19.68 9.62
C THR A 2 -7.48 18.73 8.49
N ILE A 3 -6.50 18.25 7.74
CA ILE A 3 -6.70 17.29 6.64
C ILE A 3 -6.35 15.89 7.14
N HIS A 4 -7.34 15.00 7.10
CA HIS A 4 -7.18 13.60 7.47
C HIS A 4 -7.05 12.72 6.23
N GLY A 5 -6.13 11.77 6.30
CA GLY A 5 -5.96 10.74 5.27
C GLY A 5 -6.06 9.34 5.89
N MET A 6 -6.56 8.38 5.11
CA MET A 6 -6.63 6.97 5.47
C MET A 6 -5.89 6.18 4.43
N ILE A 7 -4.98 5.29 4.87
CA ILE A 7 -4.27 4.37 3.99
C ILE A 7 -4.55 2.93 4.36
N ASP A 8 -4.46 2.05 3.37
CA ASP A 8 -4.58 0.61 3.53
C ASP A 8 -3.63 -0.10 2.56
N LEU A 9 -2.90 -1.08 3.05
CA LEU A 9 -1.96 -1.87 2.25
C LEU A 9 -2.49 -3.28 2.05
N GLU A 10 -2.28 -3.82 0.83
CA GLU A 10 -2.35 -5.26 0.57
C GLU A 10 -0.92 -5.77 0.35
N THR A 11 -0.59 -6.90 0.96
CA THR A 11 0.79 -7.39 1.01
C THR A 11 0.86 -8.90 0.80
N LEU A 12 2.09 -9.39 0.54
CA LEU A 12 2.38 -10.82 0.46
C LEU A 12 2.97 -11.39 1.74
N GLY A 13 2.79 -10.72 2.86
CA GLY A 13 3.26 -11.20 4.16
C GLY A 13 2.92 -10.25 5.29
N THR A 14 3.37 -10.59 6.48
CA THR A 14 3.12 -9.81 7.70
C THR A 14 4.40 -9.21 8.30
N ALA A 15 5.56 -9.54 7.76
CA ALA A 15 6.84 -8.96 8.19
C ALA A 15 7.01 -7.56 7.60
N GLN A 16 7.83 -6.74 8.22
CA GLN A 16 8.07 -5.35 7.78
C GLN A 16 8.69 -5.27 6.38
N ASP A 17 9.49 -6.28 6.00
CA ASP A 17 10.17 -6.36 4.71
C ASP A 17 9.33 -7.06 3.63
N THR A 18 8.04 -7.26 3.86
CA THR A 18 7.18 -7.97 2.90
C THR A 18 6.97 -7.18 1.62
N VAL A 19 6.67 -7.91 0.54
CA VAL A 19 6.24 -7.32 -0.72
C VAL A 19 4.90 -6.59 -0.52
N VAL A 20 4.83 -5.34 -0.98
CA VAL A 20 3.60 -4.56 -1.03
C VAL A 20 2.92 -4.80 -2.37
N LEU A 21 1.67 -5.25 -2.36
CA LEU A 21 0.88 -5.49 -3.57
C LEU A 21 0.17 -4.23 -4.03
N SER A 22 -0.41 -3.49 -3.09
CA SER A 22 -1.16 -2.27 -3.41
C SER A 22 -1.28 -1.37 -2.20
N LEU A 23 -1.51 -0.08 -2.47
CA LEU A 23 -1.88 0.91 -1.47
C LEU A 23 -3.12 1.63 -1.95
N GLY A 24 -4.15 1.63 -1.11
CA GLY A 24 -5.33 2.47 -1.27
C GLY A 24 -5.32 3.61 -0.27
N ALA A 25 -5.76 4.80 -0.69
CA ALA A 25 -5.81 5.96 0.18
C ALA A 25 -6.95 6.89 -0.20
N VAL A 26 -7.52 7.56 0.80
CA VAL A 26 -8.53 8.61 0.61
C VAL A 26 -8.31 9.71 1.63
N LYS A 27 -8.77 10.93 1.30
CA LYS A 27 -8.86 12.04 2.26
C LYS A 27 -10.30 12.15 2.74
N PHE A 28 -10.48 12.49 4.00
CA PHE A 28 -11.82 12.53 4.59
C PHE A 28 -11.87 13.52 5.78
N ASP A 29 -13.10 13.89 6.15
CA ASP A 29 -13.35 14.64 7.38
C ASP A 29 -14.11 13.72 8.36
N PRO A 30 -13.50 13.33 9.49
CA PRO A 30 -14.14 12.41 10.44
C PRO A 30 -15.30 13.07 11.22
N PHE A 31 -15.50 14.37 11.08
CA PHE A 31 -16.48 15.14 11.84
C PHE A 31 -17.73 15.47 11.03
N ASN A 32 -17.80 15.07 9.76
CA ASN A 32 -19.00 15.23 8.93
C ASN A 32 -19.26 13.99 8.10
N SER A 33 -20.41 13.96 7.40
CA SER A 33 -20.85 12.81 6.62
C SER A 33 -20.56 12.93 5.13
N GLU A 34 -19.67 13.84 4.74
CA GLU A 34 -19.26 13.97 3.34
C GLU A 34 -18.49 12.73 2.88
N ASP A 35 -18.63 12.41 1.60
CA ASP A 35 -17.90 11.30 1.00
C ASP A 35 -16.39 11.57 1.01
N PRO A 36 -15.56 10.53 1.18
CA PRO A 36 -14.12 10.66 1.03
C PRO A 36 -13.74 11.17 -0.37
N THR A 37 -12.63 11.89 -0.43
CA THR A 37 -12.11 12.50 -1.66
C THR A 37 -10.66 12.11 -1.90
N HIS A 38 -10.09 12.55 -3.03
CA HIS A 38 -8.67 12.38 -3.36
C HIS A 38 -8.23 10.93 -3.25
N ALA A 39 -9.00 10.01 -3.85
CA ALA A 39 -8.66 8.60 -3.85
C ALA A 39 -7.35 8.36 -4.60
N LEU A 40 -6.50 7.52 -4.02
CA LEU A 40 -5.27 7.03 -4.63
C LEU A 40 -5.30 5.51 -4.56
N TYR A 41 -5.00 4.85 -5.67
CA TYR A 41 -4.80 3.40 -5.71
C TYR A 41 -3.61 3.11 -6.59
N ILE A 42 -2.52 2.63 -5.98
CA ILE A 42 -1.25 2.40 -6.68
C ILE A 42 -0.67 1.05 -6.30
N LYS A 43 0.01 0.44 -7.28
CA LYS A 43 0.55 -0.92 -7.17
C LYS A 43 2.03 -0.88 -7.57
N PRO A 44 2.95 -1.05 -6.60
CA PRO A 44 4.37 -1.08 -6.94
C PRO A 44 4.76 -2.41 -7.62
N ASP A 45 5.74 -2.36 -8.51
CA ASP A 45 6.24 -3.54 -9.21
C ASP A 45 6.73 -4.60 -8.22
N VAL A 46 6.24 -5.84 -8.37
CA VAL A 46 6.58 -6.94 -7.46
C VAL A 46 7.97 -7.48 -7.75
N ASP A 47 8.32 -7.66 -9.01
CA ASP A 47 9.64 -8.21 -9.40
C ASP A 47 10.76 -7.28 -8.97
N GLU A 48 10.59 -5.97 -9.10
CA GLU A 48 11.55 -5.00 -8.59
C GLU A 48 11.74 -5.13 -7.08
N GLN A 49 10.65 -5.28 -6.33
CA GLN A 49 10.72 -5.45 -4.87
C GLN A 49 11.51 -6.69 -4.47
N THR A 50 11.28 -7.81 -5.13
CA THR A 50 11.95 -9.08 -4.78
C THR A 50 13.38 -9.15 -5.31
N ALA A 51 13.61 -8.80 -6.57
CA ALA A 51 14.89 -8.96 -7.23
C ALA A 51 15.90 -7.87 -6.86
N THR A 52 15.44 -6.62 -6.71
CA THR A 52 16.32 -5.48 -6.46
C THR A 52 16.43 -5.16 -4.97
N HIS A 53 15.34 -5.27 -4.23
CA HIS A 53 15.27 -4.80 -2.84
C HIS A 53 15.17 -5.94 -1.82
N ASN A 54 15.19 -7.19 -2.26
CA ASN A 54 15.14 -8.38 -1.40
C ASN A 54 13.92 -8.42 -0.47
N ARG A 55 12.81 -7.84 -0.90
CA ARG A 55 11.58 -7.92 -0.12
C ARG A 55 11.02 -9.34 -0.17
N THR A 56 10.29 -9.72 0.87
CA THR A 56 9.95 -11.12 1.12
C THR A 56 8.50 -11.45 0.80
N VAL A 57 8.28 -12.72 0.47
CA VAL A 57 6.95 -13.31 0.26
C VAL A 57 6.76 -14.39 1.31
N ASP A 58 5.66 -14.32 2.03
CA ASP A 58 5.26 -15.35 2.97
C ASP A 58 4.40 -16.41 2.26
N ASP A 59 4.80 -17.67 2.34
CA ASP A 59 4.12 -18.75 1.63
C ASP A 59 2.66 -18.93 2.08
N ASP A 60 2.40 -18.77 3.37
CA ASP A 60 1.03 -18.89 3.90
C ASP A 60 0.15 -17.75 3.39
N THR A 61 0.67 -16.54 3.32
CA THR A 61 -0.05 -15.38 2.79
C THR A 61 -0.32 -15.55 1.29
N LEU A 62 0.66 -16.05 0.54
CA LEU A 62 0.47 -16.33 -0.89
C LEU A 62 -0.61 -17.39 -1.10
N ARG A 63 -0.63 -18.45 -0.30
CA ARG A 63 -1.70 -19.45 -0.35
C ARG A 63 -3.06 -18.83 -0.02
N TRP A 64 -3.11 -17.95 0.95
CA TRP A 64 -4.35 -17.25 1.30
C TRP A 64 -4.89 -16.45 0.11
N TRP A 65 -4.03 -15.70 -0.59
CA TRP A 65 -4.42 -14.96 -1.80
C TRP A 65 -4.92 -15.91 -2.90
N ASN A 66 -4.20 -17.03 -3.12
CA ASN A 66 -4.57 -18.01 -4.14
C ASN A 66 -5.92 -18.68 -3.88
N ASN A 67 -6.39 -18.69 -2.63
CA ASN A 67 -7.68 -19.23 -2.23
C ASN A 67 -8.81 -18.19 -2.24
N GLN A 68 -8.53 -16.95 -2.60
CA GLN A 68 -9.56 -15.92 -2.71
C GLN A 68 -10.36 -16.09 -4.01
N PRO A 69 -11.59 -15.52 -4.10
CA PRO A 69 -12.33 -15.47 -5.37
C PRO A 69 -11.46 -14.92 -6.50
N GLU A 70 -11.67 -15.44 -7.71
CA GLU A 70 -10.83 -15.14 -8.87
C GLU A 70 -10.65 -13.62 -9.10
N SER A 71 -11.73 -12.85 -9.02
CA SER A 71 -11.66 -11.40 -9.25
C SER A 71 -10.80 -10.68 -8.22
N ILE A 72 -10.86 -11.09 -6.96
CA ILE A 72 -10.07 -10.50 -5.87
C ILE A 72 -8.60 -10.90 -6.02
N ARG A 73 -8.36 -12.18 -6.28
CA ARG A 73 -7.02 -12.71 -6.50
C ARG A 73 -6.34 -12.04 -7.69
N ASP A 74 -7.04 -11.94 -8.82
CA ASP A 74 -6.49 -11.38 -10.04
C ASP A 74 -6.16 -9.89 -9.86
N GLU A 75 -7.03 -9.12 -9.21
CA GLU A 75 -6.75 -7.72 -8.91
C GLU A 75 -5.51 -7.56 -8.03
N ALA A 76 -5.38 -8.38 -7.01
CA ALA A 76 -4.26 -8.29 -6.07
C ALA A 76 -2.92 -8.72 -6.68
N LEU A 77 -2.92 -9.78 -7.50
CA LEU A 77 -1.71 -10.44 -7.98
C LEU A 77 -1.37 -10.11 -9.44
N SER A 78 -2.26 -9.45 -10.18
CA SER A 78 -2.00 -9.09 -11.58
C SER A 78 -0.77 -8.20 -11.70
N GLU A 79 -0.01 -8.40 -12.79
CA GLU A 79 1.12 -7.52 -13.13
C GLU A 79 0.66 -6.24 -13.84
N ASP A 80 -0.60 -6.17 -14.24
CA ASP A 80 -1.15 -5.02 -14.95
C ASP A 80 -1.19 -3.77 -14.05
N ASP A 81 -0.92 -2.61 -14.67
CA ASP A 81 -0.99 -1.29 -14.00
C ASP A 81 0.00 -1.09 -12.86
N ARG A 82 1.02 -1.94 -12.75
CA ARG A 82 2.07 -1.73 -11.76
C ARG A 82 3.04 -0.65 -12.21
N ILE A 83 3.51 0.13 -11.23
CA ILE A 83 4.47 1.21 -11.44
C ILE A 83 5.78 0.88 -10.74
N SER A 84 6.86 1.55 -11.14
CA SER A 84 8.13 1.37 -10.44
C SER A 84 8.02 1.77 -8.97
N CYS A 85 8.88 1.20 -8.13
CA CYS A 85 8.89 1.53 -6.71
C CYS A 85 9.19 3.01 -6.49
N SER A 86 10.03 3.63 -7.30
CA SER A 86 10.31 5.07 -7.19
C SER A 86 9.10 5.93 -7.57
N GLU A 87 8.35 5.55 -8.60
CA GLU A 87 7.12 6.26 -8.98
C GLU A 87 6.03 6.08 -7.91
N PHE A 88 5.93 4.88 -7.32
CA PHE A 88 5.04 4.63 -6.18
C PHE A 88 5.29 5.63 -5.05
N ILE A 89 6.56 5.80 -4.66
CA ILE A 89 6.93 6.74 -3.60
C ILE A 89 6.61 8.17 -3.99
N LYS A 90 6.90 8.58 -5.24
CA LYS A 90 6.58 9.93 -5.73
C LYS A 90 5.09 10.22 -5.65
N GLN A 91 4.26 9.29 -6.10
CA GLN A 91 2.80 9.48 -6.07
C GLN A 91 2.27 9.53 -4.65
N LEU A 92 2.76 8.66 -3.77
CA LEU A 92 2.35 8.69 -2.37
C LEU A 92 2.79 9.98 -1.67
N ASN A 93 4.03 10.42 -1.88
CA ASN A 93 4.52 11.68 -1.32
C ASN A 93 3.67 12.86 -1.78
N ARG A 94 3.31 12.89 -3.05
CA ARG A 94 2.44 13.95 -3.61
C ARG A 94 1.06 13.94 -2.97
N TRP A 95 0.48 12.76 -2.79
CA TRP A 95 -0.82 12.61 -2.14
C TRP A 95 -0.77 13.06 -0.67
N CYS A 96 0.33 12.80 0.03
CA CYS A 96 0.49 13.15 1.44
C CYS A 96 0.67 14.66 1.68
N VAL A 97 0.95 15.46 0.65
CA VAL A 97 1.11 16.90 0.81
C VAL A 97 -0.16 17.49 1.41
N GLY A 98 -0.03 18.19 2.53
CA GLY A 98 -1.14 18.81 3.23
C GLY A 98 -1.92 17.88 4.17
N VAL A 99 -1.61 16.58 4.20
CA VAL A 99 -2.23 15.67 5.17
C VAL A 99 -1.62 15.92 6.54
N ASP A 100 -2.47 16.24 7.52
CA ASP A 100 -2.05 16.52 8.89
C ASP A 100 -2.07 15.28 9.77
N ILE A 101 -3.07 14.42 9.57
CA ILE A 101 -3.26 13.21 10.36
C ILE A 101 -3.47 12.04 9.39
N LEU A 102 -2.65 11.00 9.55
CA LEU A 102 -2.72 9.81 8.73
C LEU A 102 -3.25 8.66 9.58
N TRP A 103 -4.29 8.02 9.07
CA TRP A 103 -4.96 6.89 9.71
C TRP A 103 -4.64 5.60 8.99
N CYS A 104 -4.52 4.51 9.73
CA CYS A 104 -4.56 3.16 9.21
C CYS A 104 -5.18 2.24 10.26
N GLN A 105 -5.59 1.05 9.83
CA GLN A 105 -6.28 0.12 10.71
C GLN A 105 -5.33 -0.56 11.70
N GLY A 106 -4.06 -0.76 11.32
CA GLY A 106 -3.04 -1.37 12.16
C GLY A 106 -1.71 -0.63 12.03
N PRO A 107 -1.43 0.40 12.87
CA PRO A 107 -0.21 1.19 12.72
C PRO A 107 1.08 0.37 12.86
N LEU A 108 1.06 -0.69 13.67
CA LEU A 108 2.21 -1.60 13.78
C LEU A 108 2.39 -2.48 12.55
N PHE A 109 1.40 -2.56 11.68
CA PHE A 109 1.46 -3.29 10.42
C PHE A 109 1.72 -2.32 9.25
N ASP A 110 0.73 -1.49 8.90
CA ASP A 110 0.79 -0.66 7.69
C ASP A 110 1.94 0.35 7.73
N TYR A 111 2.07 1.08 8.84
CA TYR A 111 3.14 2.09 8.96
C TYR A 111 4.52 1.46 9.03
N ALA A 112 4.66 0.34 9.74
CA ALA A 112 5.94 -0.33 9.87
C ALA A 112 6.43 -0.87 8.51
N ILE A 113 5.52 -1.47 7.73
CA ILE A 113 5.83 -1.97 6.38
C ILE A 113 6.17 -0.80 5.46
N LEU A 114 5.38 0.25 5.48
CA LEU A 114 5.59 1.41 4.61
C LEU A 114 6.89 2.15 4.94
N GLU A 115 7.22 2.31 6.21
CA GLU A 115 8.49 2.89 6.64
C GLU A 115 9.67 2.07 6.14
N HIS A 116 9.60 0.76 6.29
CA HIS A 116 10.64 -0.14 5.79
C HIS A 116 10.76 -0.08 4.26
N PHE A 117 9.63 -0.02 3.57
CA PHE A 117 9.60 0.14 2.11
C PHE A 117 10.32 1.43 1.69
N TYR A 118 10.05 2.55 2.34
CA TYR A 118 10.72 3.83 2.05
C TYR A 118 12.23 3.73 2.25
N ARG A 119 12.69 3.07 3.30
CA ARG A 119 14.13 2.88 3.55
C ARG A 119 14.79 2.05 2.45
N ASP A 120 14.13 1.00 1.97
CA ASP A 120 14.68 0.17 0.90
C ASP A 120 14.84 0.93 -0.41
N MET A 121 14.03 1.96 -0.64
CA MET A 121 14.04 2.74 -1.88
C MET A 121 14.95 3.96 -1.82
N GLU A 122 15.61 4.18 -0.71
CA GLU A 122 16.60 5.27 -0.57
C GLU A 122 17.88 5.01 -1.36
#